data_e0a3cdd9755b53046ef4ac8eb2fbb75f
#
_entry.id   e0a3cdd9755b53046ef4ac8eb2fbb75f
#
_cell.length_a   1.000
_cell.length_b   1.000
_cell.length_c   1.000
_cell.angle_alpha   90.00
_cell.angle_beta   90.00
_cell.angle_gamma   90.00
#
_symmetry.space_group_name_H-M   'P 1'
#
loop_
_entity.id
_entity.type
_entity.pdbx_description
1 polymer ?
#
loop_
_entity_poly.entity_id
_entity_poly.type
_entity_poly.pdbx_seq_one_letter_code
_entity_poly.pdbx_strand_id
1 'polypeptide(L)'
;LKVHASSLNYHDLMVALGLIPTEDKRVPLSDAAGEILEVGKDVSKWTVGDKVMSMCFPNWVSGPPKYDLLSFIGDNQDGYATELISIPESAITKIPNNLNFKEAATLPCAGLTAWRALVDEGRLKSGETVLVQGTGGVSVFALQLAKTFGATVIATSSSEEKLEKLKSLGADPVSYTHLTLPTKSSG
;
A
#
# COMPACT_ATOMS: atom_id res chain seq x y z
N LEU A 1 -1.79 19.20 8.03
CA LEU A 1 -2.36 18.51 6.87
C LEU A 1 -3.86 18.37 7.07
N LYS A 2 -4.66 18.70 6.05
CA LYS A 2 -6.08 18.35 5.94
C LYS A 2 -6.21 17.04 5.16
N VAL A 3 -6.77 16.02 5.79
CA VAL A 3 -7.00 14.72 5.14
C VAL A 3 -8.24 14.80 4.26
N HIS A 4 -8.11 14.45 2.99
CA HIS A 4 -9.22 14.42 2.03
C HIS A 4 -9.68 12.99 1.71
N ALA A 5 -8.78 12.02 1.82
CA ALA A 5 -9.08 10.61 1.60
C ALA A 5 -8.11 9.73 2.41
N SER A 6 -8.60 8.57 2.83
CA SER A 6 -7.80 7.48 3.42
C SER A 6 -8.14 6.17 2.72
N SER A 7 -7.23 5.22 2.77
CA SER A 7 -7.41 3.86 2.26
C SER A 7 -7.37 2.87 3.42
N LEU A 8 -8.19 1.82 3.35
CA LEU A 8 -8.23 0.76 4.34
C LEU A 8 -7.28 -0.36 3.94
N ASN A 9 -6.39 -0.72 4.83
CA ASN A 9 -5.48 -1.85 4.68
C ASN A 9 -5.85 -2.98 5.63
N TYR A 10 -5.44 -4.21 5.32
CA TYR A 10 -5.64 -5.35 6.21
C TYR A 10 -4.97 -5.13 7.58
N HIS A 11 -3.85 -4.41 7.61
CA HIS A 11 -3.17 -3.98 8.83
C HIS A 11 -4.10 -3.18 9.76
N ASP A 12 -4.83 -2.21 9.20
CA ASP A 12 -5.76 -1.37 9.97
C ASP A 12 -6.88 -2.20 10.61
N LEU A 13 -7.36 -3.24 9.90
CA LEU A 13 -8.33 -4.19 10.45
C LEU A 13 -7.73 -4.97 11.62
N MET A 14 -6.48 -5.43 11.51
CA MET A 14 -5.80 -6.16 12.59
C MET A 14 -5.63 -5.29 13.85
N VAL A 15 -5.32 -4.01 13.67
CA VAL A 15 -5.28 -3.01 14.75
C VAL A 15 -6.66 -2.84 15.38
N ALA A 16 -7.69 -2.62 14.56
CA ALA A 16 -9.06 -2.41 15.04
C ALA A 16 -9.64 -3.63 15.79
N LEU A 17 -9.22 -4.84 15.44
CA LEU A 17 -9.59 -6.08 16.13
C LEU A 17 -8.74 -6.37 17.39
N GLY A 18 -7.77 -5.52 17.71
CA GLY A 18 -6.86 -5.72 18.85
C GLY A 18 -5.85 -6.85 18.66
N LEU A 19 -5.66 -7.33 17.42
CA LEU A 19 -4.68 -8.37 17.09
C LEU A 19 -3.25 -7.82 16.96
N ILE A 20 -3.13 -6.53 16.71
CA ILE A 20 -1.90 -5.76 16.85
C ILE A 20 -2.07 -4.86 18.08
N PRO A 21 -1.27 -5.04 19.14
CA PRO A 21 -1.37 -4.23 20.33
C PRO A 21 -1.08 -2.74 20.05
N THR A 22 -1.97 -1.88 20.51
CA THR A 22 -1.81 -0.42 20.42
C THR A 22 -2.24 0.21 21.75
N GLU A 23 -1.91 1.48 21.94
CA GLU A 23 -2.43 2.26 23.05
C GLU A 23 -3.92 2.52 22.89
N ASP A 24 -4.63 2.64 24.02
CA ASP A 24 -6.04 3.04 24.04
C ASP A 24 -6.26 4.39 23.33
N LYS A 25 -7.33 4.46 22.55
CA LYS A 25 -7.73 5.67 21.79
C LYS A 25 -6.79 6.03 20.63
N ARG A 26 -5.95 5.10 20.18
CA ARG A 26 -5.14 5.26 18.97
C ARG A 26 -6.02 5.64 17.78
N VAL A 27 -5.67 6.70 17.08
CA VAL A 27 -6.31 7.05 15.80
C VAL A 27 -5.80 6.08 14.74
N PRO A 28 -6.66 5.26 14.12
CA PRO A 28 -6.22 4.25 13.15
C PRO A 28 -5.95 4.85 11.77
N LEU A 29 -5.66 4.01 10.80
CA LEU A 29 -5.40 4.19 9.37
C LEU A 29 -4.01 4.73 9.05
N SER A 30 -3.33 3.95 8.21
CA SER A 30 -1.94 4.21 7.80
C SER A 30 -1.80 5.02 6.52
N ASP A 31 -2.84 5.02 5.68
CA ASP A 31 -2.81 5.65 4.37
C ASP A 31 -3.69 6.89 4.32
N ALA A 32 -3.17 7.96 3.72
CA ALA A 32 -3.93 9.18 3.47
C ALA A 32 -3.43 9.96 2.26
N ALA A 33 -4.30 10.81 1.75
CA ALA A 33 -3.97 11.89 0.84
C ALA A 33 -4.71 13.16 1.24
N GLY A 34 -4.06 14.29 1.11
CA GLY A 34 -4.60 15.57 1.59
C GLY A 34 -3.83 16.78 1.11
N GLU A 35 -4.15 17.91 1.71
CA GLU A 35 -3.59 19.22 1.39
C GLU A 35 -2.94 19.85 2.61
N ILE A 36 -1.80 20.48 2.41
CA ILE A 36 -1.08 21.20 3.47
C ILE A 36 -1.78 22.51 3.75
N LEU A 37 -2.29 22.67 4.96
CA LEU A 37 -2.91 23.93 5.41
C LEU A 37 -1.93 24.85 6.11
N GLU A 38 -0.95 24.28 6.79
CA GLU A 38 0.04 25.01 7.58
C GLU A 38 1.37 24.30 7.55
N VAL A 39 2.46 25.04 7.61
CA VAL A 39 3.84 24.51 7.70
C VAL A 39 4.54 25.06 8.93
N GLY A 40 5.34 24.22 9.57
CA GLY A 40 6.20 24.65 10.68
C GLY A 40 7.28 25.62 10.20
N LYS A 41 7.83 26.42 11.10
CA LYS A 41 8.85 27.47 10.79
C LYS A 41 10.13 26.91 10.15
N ASP A 42 10.46 25.64 10.43
CA ASP A 42 11.69 24.99 9.96
C ASP A 42 11.44 24.09 8.73
N VAL A 43 10.19 24.04 8.23
CA VAL A 43 9.84 23.26 7.03
C VAL A 43 10.20 24.06 5.79
N SER A 44 11.00 23.46 4.93
CA SER A 44 11.46 24.09 3.67
C SER A 44 11.02 23.35 2.40
N LYS A 45 10.65 22.08 2.54
CA LYS A 45 10.30 21.21 1.41
C LYS A 45 8.88 21.44 0.90
N TRP A 46 7.99 21.93 1.75
CA TRP A 46 6.55 22.01 1.50
C TRP A 46 6.01 23.43 1.66
N THR A 47 4.93 23.71 0.94
CA THR A 47 4.18 24.96 1.04
C THR A 47 2.69 24.69 1.27
N VAL A 48 1.98 25.70 1.80
CA VAL A 48 0.51 25.65 1.94
C VAL A 48 -0.12 25.48 0.55
N GLY A 49 -1.08 24.56 0.47
CA GLY A 49 -1.75 24.19 -0.77
C GLY A 49 -1.12 22.99 -1.50
N ASP A 50 0.06 22.52 -1.09
CA ASP A 50 0.66 21.31 -1.67
C ASP A 50 -0.23 20.09 -1.42
N LYS A 51 -0.44 19.30 -2.49
CA LYS A 51 -1.18 18.04 -2.43
C LYS A 51 -0.22 16.90 -2.18
N VAL A 52 -0.44 16.19 -1.09
CA VAL A 52 0.48 15.17 -0.60
C VAL A 52 -0.25 13.89 -0.20
N MET A 53 0.49 12.77 -0.22
CA MET A 53 0.05 11.49 0.33
C MET A 53 1.02 11.03 1.41
N SER A 54 0.55 10.19 2.31
CA SER A 54 1.31 9.66 3.44
C SER A 54 2.45 8.74 3.02
N MET A 55 3.34 8.47 3.96
CA MET A 55 4.34 7.40 3.89
C MET A 55 4.14 6.48 5.10
N CYS A 56 4.15 5.16 4.87
CA CYS A 56 3.89 4.16 5.92
C CYS A 56 4.93 4.18 7.05
N PHE A 57 6.20 4.43 6.70
CA PHE A 57 7.32 4.43 7.63
C PHE A 57 8.06 5.78 7.58
N PRO A 58 7.59 6.80 8.29
CA PRO A 58 8.14 8.17 8.19
C PRO A 58 9.61 8.27 8.60
N ASN A 59 10.09 7.34 9.44
CA ASN A 59 11.47 7.31 9.93
C ASN A 59 12.41 6.48 9.04
N TRP A 60 11.87 5.72 8.09
CA TRP A 60 12.69 4.90 7.19
C TRP A 60 12.90 5.60 5.85
N VAL A 61 13.95 6.42 5.77
CA VAL A 61 14.26 7.21 4.57
C VAL A 61 14.98 6.38 3.50
N SER A 62 15.90 5.48 3.91
CA SER A 62 16.69 4.67 2.97
C SER A 62 17.45 3.54 3.67
N GLY A 63 18.01 2.64 2.87
CA GLY A 63 18.86 1.53 3.34
C GLY A 63 18.07 0.32 3.84
N PRO A 64 18.76 -0.66 4.47
CA PRO A 64 18.13 -1.85 4.99
C PRO A 64 17.19 -1.51 6.16
N PRO A 65 16.08 -2.26 6.35
CA PRO A 65 15.17 -2.03 7.46
C PRO A 65 15.88 -2.27 8.79
N LYS A 66 15.66 -1.34 9.73
CA LYS A 66 16.11 -1.48 11.13
C LYS A 66 14.88 -1.34 12.02
N TYR A 67 14.89 -2.04 13.14
CA TYR A 67 13.72 -2.12 14.03
C TYR A 67 13.26 -0.73 14.53
N ASP A 68 14.20 0.14 14.85
CA ASP A 68 13.96 1.52 15.31
C ASP A 68 13.37 2.44 14.22
N LEU A 69 13.45 2.06 12.95
CA LEU A 69 12.89 2.80 11.82
C LEU A 69 11.46 2.36 11.46
N LEU A 70 11.00 1.22 12.00
CA LEU A 70 9.72 0.60 11.65
C LEU A 70 8.55 1.15 12.48
N SER A 71 8.56 2.45 12.78
CA SER A 71 7.40 3.12 13.36
C SER A 71 6.31 3.26 12.30
N PHE A 72 5.19 2.56 12.51
CA PHE A 72 4.09 2.51 11.56
C PHE A 72 2.94 3.41 12.01
N ILE A 73 2.46 4.25 11.11
CA ILE A 73 1.35 5.16 11.39
C ILE A 73 0.05 4.36 11.44
N GLY A 74 -0.79 4.64 12.44
CA GLY A 74 -2.05 3.97 12.68
C GLY A 74 -1.98 2.82 13.69
N ASP A 75 -0.76 2.41 14.15
CA ASP A 75 -0.61 1.46 15.25
C ASP A 75 0.22 2.02 16.42
N ASN A 76 1.49 2.31 16.25
CA ASN A 76 2.33 2.88 17.31
C ASN A 76 2.47 4.42 17.25
N GLN A 77 1.86 5.05 16.26
CA GLN A 77 1.62 6.49 16.15
C GLN A 77 0.18 6.73 15.69
N ASP A 78 -0.39 7.91 16.00
CA ASP A 78 -1.71 8.28 15.52
C ASP A 78 -1.76 8.33 14.00
N GLY A 79 -2.84 7.75 13.47
CA GLY A 79 -3.07 7.59 12.05
C GLY A 79 -3.96 8.66 11.44
N TYR A 80 -4.46 8.36 10.28
CA TYR A 80 -5.14 9.33 9.41
C TYR A 80 -6.66 9.25 9.43
N ALA A 81 -7.29 8.51 10.38
CA ALA A 81 -8.75 8.57 10.58
C ALA A 81 -9.15 9.88 11.29
N THR A 82 -8.76 11.00 10.74
CA THR A 82 -9.00 12.36 11.27
C THR A 82 -9.13 13.36 10.13
N GLU A 83 -9.75 14.50 10.40
CA GLU A 83 -9.85 15.59 9.42
C GLU A 83 -8.56 16.38 9.29
N LEU A 84 -7.87 16.57 10.43
CA LEU A 84 -6.63 17.35 10.51
C LEU A 84 -5.58 16.60 11.31
N ILE A 85 -4.34 16.65 10.84
CA ILE A 85 -3.21 16.01 11.52
C ILE A 85 -1.94 16.88 11.39
N SER A 86 -1.15 16.91 12.46
CA SER A 86 0.22 17.43 12.45
C SER A 86 1.19 16.27 12.28
N ILE A 87 2.02 16.33 11.27
CA ILE A 87 2.95 15.25 10.91
C ILE A 87 4.32 15.81 10.53
N PRO A 88 5.41 15.03 10.69
CA PRO A 88 6.73 15.41 10.17
C PRO A 88 6.73 15.57 8.65
N GLU A 89 7.54 16.47 8.13
CA GLU A 89 7.71 16.65 6.68
C GLU A 89 8.21 15.40 5.96
N SER A 90 8.89 14.50 6.67
CA SER A 90 9.35 13.19 6.17
C SER A 90 8.25 12.14 6.04
N ALA A 91 7.07 12.37 6.66
CA ALA A 91 5.96 11.44 6.64
C ALA A 91 5.06 11.56 5.39
N ILE A 92 5.38 12.48 4.49
CA ILE A 92 4.58 12.76 3.29
C ILE A 92 5.41 12.85 2.02
N THR A 93 4.76 12.57 0.89
CA THR A 93 5.32 12.74 -0.45
C THR A 93 4.28 13.37 -1.38
N LYS A 94 4.74 13.93 -2.50
CA LYS A 94 3.86 14.62 -3.46
C LYS A 94 2.93 13.62 -4.17
N ILE A 95 1.68 14.00 -4.36
CA ILE A 95 0.75 13.24 -5.19
C ILE A 95 1.14 13.40 -6.66
N PRO A 96 1.16 12.32 -7.46
CA PRO A 96 1.29 12.40 -8.91
C PRO A 96 0.17 13.27 -9.52
N ASN A 97 0.51 14.14 -10.47
CA ASN A 97 -0.43 15.14 -11.00
C ASN A 97 -1.68 14.55 -11.68
N ASN A 98 -1.61 13.29 -12.09
CA ASN A 98 -2.70 12.57 -12.76
C ASN A 98 -3.63 11.83 -11.80
N LEU A 99 -3.39 11.88 -10.48
CA LEU A 99 -4.20 11.20 -9.48
C LEU A 99 -4.99 12.20 -8.64
N ASN A 100 -6.22 11.82 -8.29
CA ASN A 100 -7.00 12.50 -7.28
C ASN A 100 -6.66 11.98 -5.86
N PHE A 101 -7.21 12.61 -4.82
CA PHE A 101 -6.91 12.22 -3.43
C PHE A 101 -7.30 10.78 -3.09
N LYS A 102 -8.43 10.27 -3.63
CA LYS A 102 -8.89 8.90 -3.37
C LYS A 102 -7.94 7.87 -3.98
N GLU A 103 -7.49 8.12 -5.21
CA GLU A 103 -6.54 7.26 -5.90
C GLU A 103 -5.17 7.31 -5.21
N ALA A 104 -4.67 8.51 -4.91
CA ALA A 104 -3.38 8.69 -4.26
C ALA A 104 -3.31 8.04 -2.87
N ALA A 105 -4.40 8.08 -2.08
CA ALA A 105 -4.47 7.44 -0.78
C ALA A 105 -4.29 5.91 -0.82
N THR A 106 -4.47 5.26 -1.97
CA THR A 106 -4.29 3.81 -2.10
C THR A 106 -2.84 3.37 -2.34
N LEU A 107 -1.96 4.33 -2.67
CA LEU A 107 -0.57 4.05 -3.06
C LEU A 107 0.37 3.73 -1.89
N PRO A 108 0.30 4.43 -0.73
CA PRO A 108 1.39 4.39 0.25
C PRO A 108 1.68 3.00 0.79
N CYS A 109 0.66 2.23 1.16
CA CYS A 109 0.85 0.87 1.64
C CYS A 109 0.86 -0.14 0.48
N ALA A 110 -0.27 -0.30 -0.20
CA ALA A 110 -0.44 -1.38 -1.17
C ALA A 110 0.37 -1.18 -2.47
N GLY A 111 0.40 0.04 -3.01
CA GLY A 111 1.14 0.35 -4.23
C GLY A 111 2.64 0.23 -4.03
N LEU A 112 3.18 0.83 -2.95
CA LEU A 112 4.60 0.76 -2.65
C LEU A 112 5.05 -0.68 -2.32
N THR A 113 4.24 -1.46 -1.61
CA THR A 113 4.54 -2.87 -1.33
C THR A 113 4.67 -3.67 -2.62
N ALA A 114 3.73 -3.50 -3.55
CA ALA A 114 3.79 -4.16 -4.85
C ALA A 114 5.00 -3.72 -5.67
N TRP A 115 5.29 -2.42 -5.70
CA TRP A 115 6.47 -1.88 -6.38
C TRP A 115 7.76 -2.49 -5.83
N ARG A 116 7.94 -2.42 -4.52
CA ARG A 116 9.15 -2.95 -3.88
C ARG A 116 9.33 -4.44 -4.14
N ALA A 117 8.26 -5.23 -4.02
CA ALA A 117 8.32 -6.67 -4.27
C ALA A 117 8.73 -7.00 -5.71
N LEU A 118 8.21 -6.27 -6.69
CA LEU A 118 8.48 -6.56 -8.10
C LEU A 118 9.78 -5.93 -8.60
N VAL A 119 10.02 -4.66 -8.25
CA VAL A 119 11.10 -3.86 -8.84
C VAL A 119 12.37 -3.95 -8.03
N ASP A 120 12.30 -3.62 -6.74
CA ASP A 120 13.51 -3.52 -5.90
C ASP A 120 14.05 -4.90 -5.54
N GLU A 121 13.19 -5.79 -5.05
CA GLU A 121 13.58 -7.13 -4.59
C GLU A 121 13.53 -8.15 -5.75
N GLY A 122 12.42 -8.16 -6.51
CA GLY A 122 12.20 -9.09 -7.62
C GLY A 122 13.00 -8.76 -8.87
N ARG A 123 13.41 -7.48 -9.05
CA ARG A 123 14.14 -7.00 -10.23
C ARG A 123 13.48 -7.41 -11.55
N LEU A 124 12.15 -7.34 -11.56
CA LEU A 124 11.30 -7.79 -12.66
C LEU A 124 11.74 -7.21 -14.00
N LYS A 125 11.85 -8.08 -15.00
CA LYS A 125 12.19 -7.73 -16.39
C LYS A 125 11.04 -8.06 -17.33
N SER A 126 10.99 -7.34 -18.44
CA SER A 126 10.04 -7.64 -19.53
C SER A 126 10.19 -9.07 -20.02
N GLY A 127 9.07 -9.74 -20.27
CA GLY A 127 9.01 -11.12 -20.71
C GLY A 127 9.03 -12.17 -19.59
N GLU A 128 9.27 -11.78 -18.35
CA GLU A 128 9.18 -12.69 -17.19
C GLU A 128 7.73 -12.99 -16.83
N THR A 129 7.52 -14.02 -16.01
CA THR A 129 6.19 -14.42 -15.54
C THR A 129 6.05 -14.14 -14.05
N VAL A 130 4.97 -13.46 -13.67
CA VAL A 130 4.62 -13.15 -12.28
C VAL A 130 3.35 -13.90 -11.89
N LEU A 131 3.40 -14.60 -10.76
CA LEU A 131 2.22 -15.18 -10.13
C LEU A 131 1.68 -14.20 -9.07
N VAL A 132 0.43 -13.81 -9.23
CA VAL A 132 -0.29 -12.94 -8.28
C VAL A 132 -1.40 -13.75 -7.60
N GLN A 133 -1.37 -13.83 -6.28
CA GLN A 133 -2.35 -14.57 -5.50
C GLN A 133 -3.38 -13.65 -4.85
N GLY A 134 -4.66 -13.92 -5.13
CA GLY A 134 -5.78 -13.15 -4.58
C GLY A 134 -6.05 -11.83 -5.32
N THR A 135 -6.95 -11.03 -4.74
CA THR A 135 -7.51 -9.80 -5.33
C THR A 135 -7.49 -8.62 -4.35
N GLY A 136 -6.59 -8.67 -3.35
CA GLY A 136 -6.36 -7.56 -2.44
C GLY A 136 -5.58 -6.41 -3.12
N GLY A 137 -5.46 -5.28 -2.43
CA GLY A 137 -4.82 -4.08 -2.97
C GLY A 137 -3.41 -4.33 -3.52
N VAL A 138 -2.55 -5.01 -2.75
CA VAL A 138 -1.19 -5.35 -3.20
C VAL A 138 -1.21 -6.20 -4.47
N SER A 139 -2.10 -7.20 -4.54
CA SER A 139 -2.20 -8.09 -5.69
C SER A 139 -2.65 -7.37 -6.95
N VAL A 140 -3.63 -6.46 -6.83
CA VAL A 140 -4.13 -5.65 -7.95
C VAL A 140 -3.05 -4.69 -8.44
N PHE A 141 -2.32 -4.02 -7.54
CA PHE A 141 -1.18 -3.18 -7.94
C PHE A 141 -0.06 -4.01 -8.57
N ALA A 142 0.27 -5.18 -8.02
CA ALA A 142 1.28 -6.05 -8.58
C ALA A 142 0.95 -6.50 -10.01
N LEU A 143 -0.32 -6.86 -10.27
CA LEU A 143 -0.78 -7.19 -11.60
C LEU A 143 -0.58 -6.02 -12.58
N GLN A 144 -1.07 -4.84 -12.24
CA GLN A 144 -1.00 -3.66 -13.11
C GLN A 144 0.44 -3.23 -13.37
N LEU A 145 1.28 -3.21 -12.33
CA LEU A 145 2.70 -2.90 -12.46
C LEU A 145 3.42 -3.93 -13.34
N ALA A 146 3.24 -5.23 -13.05
CA ALA A 146 3.88 -6.28 -13.84
C ALA A 146 3.49 -6.23 -15.33
N LYS A 147 2.21 -5.96 -15.63
CA LYS A 147 1.76 -5.74 -17.03
C LYS A 147 2.43 -4.53 -17.65
N THR A 148 2.59 -3.43 -16.90
CA THR A 148 3.29 -2.22 -17.37
C THR A 148 4.76 -2.51 -17.70
N PHE A 149 5.40 -3.40 -16.95
CA PHE A 149 6.77 -3.88 -17.22
C PHE A 149 6.85 -4.90 -18.37
N GLY A 150 5.73 -5.29 -18.98
CA GLY A 150 5.71 -6.26 -20.06
C GLY A 150 5.85 -7.72 -19.62
N ALA A 151 5.48 -8.02 -18.39
CA ALA A 151 5.46 -9.38 -17.86
C ALA A 151 4.18 -10.12 -18.25
N THR A 152 4.25 -11.45 -18.28
CA THR A 152 3.08 -12.32 -18.25
C THR A 152 2.59 -12.44 -16.80
N VAL A 153 1.31 -12.19 -16.55
CA VAL A 153 0.76 -12.25 -15.19
C VAL A 153 -0.26 -13.35 -15.05
N ILE A 154 0.08 -14.37 -14.27
CA ILE A 154 -0.84 -15.42 -13.83
C ILE A 154 -1.50 -14.96 -12.55
N ALA A 155 -2.83 -14.91 -12.52
CA ALA A 155 -3.57 -14.48 -11.35
C ALA A 155 -4.51 -15.58 -10.84
N THR A 156 -4.64 -15.69 -9.51
CA THR A 156 -5.52 -16.67 -8.87
C THR A 156 -6.56 -15.98 -8.00
N SER A 157 -7.75 -16.56 -7.92
CA SER A 157 -8.80 -16.14 -6.99
C SER A 157 -9.73 -17.32 -6.67
N SER A 158 -10.40 -17.23 -5.52
CA SER A 158 -11.45 -18.16 -5.09
C SER A 158 -12.86 -17.74 -5.56
N SER A 159 -12.99 -16.75 -6.44
CA SER A 159 -14.26 -16.23 -6.93
C SER A 159 -14.17 -15.96 -8.42
N GLU A 160 -15.11 -16.52 -9.19
CA GLU A 160 -15.22 -16.29 -10.63
C GLU A 160 -15.42 -14.80 -10.97
N GLU A 161 -16.28 -14.10 -10.22
CA GLU A 161 -16.49 -12.66 -10.40
C GLU A 161 -15.18 -11.87 -10.29
N LYS A 162 -14.35 -12.23 -9.30
CA LYS A 162 -13.05 -11.58 -9.10
C LYS A 162 -12.05 -11.95 -10.19
N LEU A 163 -12.11 -13.19 -10.72
CA LEU A 163 -11.28 -13.59 -11.86
C LEU A 163 -11.57 -12.76 -13.10
N GLU A 164 -12.85 -12.48 -13.40
CA GLU A 164 -13.20 -11.61 -14.51
C GLU A 164 -12.65 -10.18 -14.36
N LYS A 165 -12.66 -9.64 -13.13
CA LYS A 165 -11.98 -8.35 -12.84
C LYS A 165 -10.49 -8.40 -13.09
N LEU A 166 -9.81 -9.48 -12.66
CA LEU A 166 -8.37 -9.65 -12.92
C LEU A 166 -8.07 -9.73 -14.43
N LYS A 167 -8.90 -10.44 -15.21
CA LYS A 167 -8.79 -10.46 -16.67
C LYS A 167 -8.95 -9.08 -17.27
N SER A 168 -9.95 -8.32 -16.82
CA SER A 168 -10.17 -6.94 -17.31
C SER A 168 -9.02 -5.99 -17.00
N LEU A 169 -8.24 -6.27 -15.95
CA LEU A 169 -7.03 -5.54 -15.59
C LEU A 169 -5.77 -6.04 -16.34
N GLY A 170 -5.92 -7.03 -17.22
CA GLY A 170 -4.86 -7.52 -18.08
C GLY A 170 -4.14 -8.78 -17.59
N ALA A 171 -4.71 -9.50 -16.61
CA ALA A 171 -4.17 -10.81 -16.26
C ALA A 171 -4.24 -11.74 -17.48
N ASP A 172 -3.15 -12.47 -17.71
CA ASP A 172 -3.06 -13.50 -18.74
C ASP A 172 -3.79 -14.77 -18.24
N PRO A 173 -3.26 -15.95 -18.17
CA PRO A 173 -4.01 -17.09 -17.63
C PRO A 173 -4.51 -16.80 -16.21
N VAL A 174 -5.78 -17.02 -15.96
CA VAL A 174 -6.37 -16.95 -14.62
C VAL A 174 -6.74 -18.36 -14.20
N SER A 175 -6.46 -18.70 -12.95
CA SER A 175 -6.81 -20.01 -12.41
C SER A 175 -7.71 -19.87 -11.20
N TYR A 176 -8.85 -20.56 -11.28
CA TYR A 176 -9.65 -20.86 -10.11
C TYR A 176 -8.97 -21.97 -9.34
N THR A 177 -8.33 -21.64 -8.23
CA THR A 177 -7.64 -22.68 -7.45
C THR A 177 -8.02 -22.62 -5.99
N HIS A 178 -8.67 -23.70 -5.55
CA HIS A 178 -8.24 -24.28 -4.29
C HIS A 178 -6.86 -24.92 -4.55
N LEU A 179 -5.78 -24.23 -4.27
CA LEU A 179 -4.45 -24.82 -4.16
C LEU A 179 -4.47 -25.73 -2.93
N THR A 180 -4.96 -26.96 -3.09
CA THR A 180 -4.60 -28.03 -2.20
C THR A 180 -3.15 -28.38 -2.54
N LEU A 181 -2.20 -27.92 -1.72
CA LEU A 181 -0.87 -28.51 -1.72
C LEU A 181 -1.05 -30.03 -1.58
N PRO A 182 -0.39 -30.85 -2.40
CA PRO A 182 -0.43 -32.29 -2.19
C PRO A 182 0.13 -32.57 -0.81
N THR A 183 -0.73 -32.96 0.13
CA THR A 183 -0.30 -33.51 1.39
C THR A 183 0.44 -34.78 1.05
N LYS A 184 1.76 -34.79 1.24
CA LYS A 184 2.50 -36.03 1.29
C LYS A 184 1.86 -36.87 2.39
N SER A 185 1.10 -37.89 2.00
CA SER A 185 0.80 -39.00 2.88
C SER A 185 2.15 -39.71 3.12
N SER A 186 2.76 -39.43 4.26
CA SER A 186 3.81 -40.28 4.79
C SER A 186 3.17 -41.60 5.15
N GLY A 187 3.38 -42.61 4.33
CA GLY A 187 3.25 -44.00 4.72
C GLY A 187 4.39 -44.39 5.66
#